data_eb7bb88d80d23e4ab23bc634b642fbaf
#
_entry.id   eb7bb88d80d23e4ab23bc634b642fbaf
#
_cell.length_a   1.000
_cell.length_b   1.000
_cell.length_c   1.000
_cell.angle_alpha   90.00
_cell.angle_beta   90.00
_cell.angle_gamma   90.00
#
_symmetry.space_group_name_H-M   'P 1'
#
loop_
_entity.id
_entity.type
_entity.pdbx_description
1 polymer ?
#
loop_
_entity_poly.entity_id
_entity_poly.type
_entity_poly.pdbx_seq_one_letter_code
_entity_poly.pdbx_strand_id
1 'polypeptide(L)'
;DDIREENSISAFKAAIEHGFAIETDVHLLKDGVVAVHHDNSLKRVCGKDVKIESLTSEQLKDYPMTLGGEIIPTLPEMLKLVDGKVPILIELKTLCGWRNNSLAKAVLRDLKDYPYKDVIALQSFDPFAVKWCRKHQSEYPFGQLASGVGEKGKTPKFLNDIMGHLVVNKLSKPM
;
A
#
# COMPACT_ATOMS: atom_id res chain seq x y z
N ASP A 1 -17.98 -10.09 -18.25
CA ASP A 1 -17.61 -9.44 -16.97
C ASP A 1 -16.53 -10.29 -16.32
N ASP A 2 -15.28 -9.93 -16.61
CA ASP A 2 -14.12 -10.56 -15.96
C ASP A 2 -14.00 -10.03 -14.54
N ILE A 3 -14.53 -10.77 -13.57
CA ILE A 3 -14.34 -10.47 -12.15
C ILE A 3 -12.94 -10.96 -11.77
N ARG A 4 -12.04 -10.03 -11.49
CA ARG A 4 -10.69 -10.29 -11.00
C ARG A 4 -10.58 -9.81 -9.56
N GLU A 5 -9.74 -10.49 -8.77
CA GLU A 5 -9.47 -10.04 -7.41
C GLU A 5 -8.59 -8.77 -7.45
N GLU A 6 -8.89 -7.84 -6.56
CA GLU A 6 -8.04 -6.64 -6.38
C GLU A 6 -6.62 -7.04 -5.99
N ASN A 7 -5.64 -6.21 -6.31
CA ASN A 7 -4.23 -6.45 -5.98
C ASN A 7 -3.69 -7.80 -6.49
N SER A 8 -4.29 -8.37 -7.56
CA SER A 8 -3.84 -9.60 -8.21
C SER A 8 -3.03 -9.35 -9.47
N ILE A 9 -2.22 -10.31 -9.87
CA ILE A 9 -1.45 -10.26 -11.12
C ILE A 9 -2.38 -10.12 -12.33
N SER A 10 -3.52 -10.80 -12.33
CA SER A 10 -4.50 -10.69 -13.42
C SER A 10 -5.16 -9.31 -13.50
N ALA A 11 -5.45 -8.67 -12.35
CA ALA A 11 -5.97 -7.31 -12.32
C ALA A 11 -4.96 -6.30 -12.86
N PHE A 12 -3.68 -6.44 -12.48
CA PHE A 12 -2.60 -5.56 -12.98
C PHE A 12 -2.38 -5.74 -14.48
N LYS A 13 -2.41 -6.96 -15.00
CA LYS A 13 -2.35 -7.23 -16.46
C LYS A 13 -3.46 -6.52 -17.21
N ALA A 14 -4.70 -6.59 -16.69
CA ALA A 14 -5.82 -5.90 -17.31
C ALA A 14 -5.67 -4.37 -17.29
N ALA A 15 -5.21 -3.79 -16.18
CA ALA A 15 -4.93 -2.36 -16.10
C ALA A 15 -3.87 -1.94 -17.14
N ILE A 16 -2.79 -2.72 -17.28
CA ILE A 16 -1.74 -2.48 -18.28
C ILE A 16 -2.29 -2.56 -19.71
N GLU A 17 -3.08 -3.59 -20.03
CA GLU A 17 -3.68 -3.78 -21.34
C GLU A 17 -4.59 -2.62 -21.77
N HIS A 18 -5.28 -1.98 -20.80
CA HIS A 18 -6.15 -0.84 -21.05
C HIS A 18 -5.45 0.53 -20.86
N GLY A 19 -4.17 0.54 -20.49
CA GLY A 19 -3.42 1.77 -20.26
C GLY A 19 -3.88 2.54 -19.02
N PHE A 20 -4.48 1.87 -18.04
CA PHE A 20 -4.94 2.49 -16.78
C PHE A 20 -3.79 2.57 -15.77
N ALA A 21 -3.73 3.69 -15.05
CA ALA A 21 -2.87 3.78 -13.87
C ALA A 21 -3.31 2.75 -12.82
N ILE A 22 -2.34 2.24 -12.07
CA ILE A 22 -2.57 1.26 -11.00
C ILE A 22 -2.45 1.97 -9.65
N GLU A 23 -3.45 1.82 -8.81
CA GLU A 23 -3.36 2.07 -7.37
C GLU A 23 -3.24 0.72 -6.67
N THR A 24 -2.37 0.62 -5.65
CA THR A 24 -2.09 -0.64 -4.96
C THR A 24 -1.66 -0.41 -3.53
N ASP A 25 -1.94 -1.38 -2.68
CA ASP A 25 -1.66 -1.36 -1.25
C ASP A 25 -0.56 -2.33 -0.87
N VAL A 26 0.30 -1.96 0.07
CA VAL A 26 1.39 -2.83 0.47
C VAL A 26 1.52 -3.00 1.98
N HIS A 27 1.87 -4.22 2.38
CA HIS A 27 2.18 -4.64 3.75
C HIS A 27 3.58 -5.21 3.86
N LEU A 28 4.20 -5.07 5.03
CA LEU A 28 5.47 -5.71 5.34
C LEU A 28 5.22 -7.08 5.97
N LEU A 29 5.70 -8.13 5.34
CA LEU A 29 5.66 -9.49 5.87
C LEU A 29 6.68 -9.69 6.99
N LYS A 30 6.51 -10.77 7.75
CA LYS A 30 7.37 -11.16 8.88
C LYS A 30 8.85 -11.31 8.48
N ASP A 31 9.13 -11.74 7.28
CA ASP A 31 10.48 -11.93 6.72
C ASP A 31 11.03 -10.67 6.02
N GLY A 32 10.31 -9.54 6.07
CA GLY A 32 10.74 -8.28 5.49
C GLY A 32 10.49 -8.14 3.98
N VAL A 33 9.75 -9.06 3.38
CA VAL A 33 9.25 -8.95 2.01
C VAL A 33 8.02 -8.03 1.99
N VAL A 34 7.86 -7.24 0.94
CA VAL A 34 6.69 -6.37 0.74
C VAL A 34 5.66 -7.13 -0.09
N ALA A 35 4.50 -7.39 0.50
CA ALA A 35 3.36 -8.03 -0.16
C ALA A 35 2.33 -6.99 -0.61
N VAL A 36 1.65 -7.27 -1.71
CA VAL A 36 0.61 -6.42 -2.30
C VAL A 36 -0.77 -6.91 -1.85
N HIS A 37 -1.41 -6.18 -0.94
CA HIS A 37 -2.70 -6.55 -0.36
C HIS A 37 -3.32 -5.35 0.37
N HIS A 38 -4.66 -5.23 0.36
CA HIS A 38 -5.35 -4.10 0.99
C HIS A 38 -5.56 -4.29 2.50
N ASP A 39 -6.14 -5.42 2.91
CA ASP A 39 -6.61 -5.62 4.28
C ASP A 39 -5.50 -6.14 5.22
N ASN A 40 -5.62 -5.88 6.51
CA ASN A 40 -4.73 -6.50 7.51
C ASN A 40 -4.95 -8.02 7.64
N SER A 41 -6.13 -8.53 7.28
CA SER A 41 -6.50 -9.94 7.34
C SER A 41 -6.78 -10.49 5.95
N LEU A 42 -6.37 -11.71 5.69
CA LEU A 42 -6.64 -12.43 4.44
C LEU A 42 -8.09 -12.91 4.29
N LYS A 43 -8.98 -12.58 5.26
CA LYS A 43 -10.33 -13.13 5.35
C LYS A 43 -11.17 -12.85 4.11
N ARG A 44 -11.17 -11.61 3.62
CA ARG A 44 -12.00 -11.19 2.49
C ARG A 44 -11.54 -11.80 1.17
N VAL A 45 -10.23 -11.79 0.93
CA VAL A 45 -9.64 -12.17 -0.35
C VAL A 45 -9.30 -13.67 -0.41
N CYS A 46 -8.83 -14.27 0.70
CA CYS A 46 -8.42 -15.68 0.75
C CYS A 46 -9.31 -16.56 1.62
N GLY A 47 -10.37 -16.04 2.23
CA GLY A 47 -11.29 -16.80 3.07
C GLY A 47 -10.72 -17.25 4.41
N LYS A 48 -9.53 -16.80 4.81
CA LYS A 48 -8.82 -17.20 6.04
C LYS A 48 -8.54 -16.01 6.94
N ASP A 49 -8.97 -16.07 8.19
CA ASP A 49 -8.76 -14.99 9.15
C ASP A 49 -7.35 -15.04 9.76
N VAL A 50 -6.38 -14.67 8.94
CA VAL A 50 -4.95 -14.62 9.28
C VAL A 50 -4.42 -13.23 8.95
N LYS A 51 -3.63 -12.64 9.85
CA LYS A 51 -2.97 -11.35 9.59
C LYS A 51 -1.83 -11.52 8.60
N ILE A 52 -1.84 -10.76 7.51
CA ILE A 52 -0.83 -10.85 6.46
C ILE A 52 0.59 -10.58 7.00
N GLU A 53 0.75 -9.64 7.91
CA GLU A 53 2.05 -9.28 8.50
C GLU A 53 2.64 -10.38 9.41
N SER A 54 1.84 -11.40 9.80
CA SER A 54 2.33 -12.55 10.57
C SER A 54 2.93 -13.65 9.70
N LEU A 55 2.79 -13.56 8.38
CA LEU A 55 3.25 -14.54 7.41
C LEU A 55 4.61 -14.18 6.83
N THR A 56 5.31 -15.21 6.35
CA THR A 56 6.46 -15.05 5.46
C THR A 56 5.99 -15.11 4.00
N SER A 57 6.81 -14.63 3.08
CA SER A 57 6.52 -14.71 1.63
C SER A 57 6.30 -16.14 1.15
N GLU A 58 7.03 -17.10 1.71
CA GLU A 58 6.85 -18.52 1.38
C GLU A 58 5.47 -19.03 1.79
N GLN A 59 4.96 -18.59 2.94
CA GLN A 59 3.65 -19.00 3.47
C GLN A 59 2.47 -18.41 2.67
N LEU A 60 2.65 -17.38 1.85
CA LEU A 60 1.56 -16.84 1.02
C LEU A 60 0.97 -17.90 0.08
N LYS A 61 1.74 -18.90 -0.32
CA LYS A 61 1.30 -20.03 -1.17
C LYS A 61 0.17 -20.86 -0.54
N ASP A 62 0.08 -20.86 0.80
CA ASP A 62 -0.93 -21.60 1.54
C ASP A 62 -2.28 -20.85 1.60
N TYR A 63 -2.31 -19.63 1.08
CA TYR A 63 -3.46 -18.72 1.13
C TYR A 63 -3.83 -18.18 -0.26
N PRO A 64 -4.21 -19.04 -1.20
CA PRO A 64 -4.62 -18.57 -2.53
C PRO A 64 -5.88 -17.69 -2.44
N MET A 65 -5.97 -16.71 -3.32
CA MET A 65 -7.14 -15.85 -3.48
C MET A 65 -8.36 -16.69 -3.88
N THR A 66 -9.53 -16.39 -3.32
CA THR A 66 -10.76 -17.14 -3.60
C THR A 66 -11.25 -16.99 -5.03
N LEU A 67 -10.99 -15.82 -5.64
CA LEU A 67 -11.24 -15.60 -7.06
C LEU A 67 -9.96 -15.90 -7.86
N GLY A 68 -10.05 -16.88 -8.77
CA GLY A 68 -8.96 -17.21 -9.67
C GLY A 68 -7.81 -18.04 -9.08
N GLY A 69 -7.75 -18.26 -7.76
CA GLY A 69 -6.71 -19.08 -7.12
C GLY A 69 -5.29 -18.50 -7.19
N GLU A 70 -5.15 -17.23 -7.53
CA GLU A 70 -3.85 -16.56 -7.59
C GLU A 70 -3.24 -16.41 -6.19
N ILE A 71 -1.92 -16.35 -6.13
CA ILE A 71 -1.19 -16.06 -4.89
C ILE A 71 -1.02 -14.55 -4.77
N ILE A 72 -1.11 -14.03 -3.55
CA ILE A 72 -0.84 -12.62 -3.25
C ILE A 72 0.56 -12.26 -3.75
N PRO A 73 0.71 -11.29 -4.67
CA PRO A 73 2.00 -10.97 -5.23
C PRO A 73 2.85 -10.15 -4.26
N THR A 74 4.14 -10.20 -4.45
CA THR A 74 5.09 -9.29 -3.82
C THR A 74 5.23 -8.00 -4.63
N LEU A 75 5.67 -6.90 -4.00
CA LEU A 75 5.95 -5.64 -4.69
C LEU A 75 6.97 -5.81 -5.83
N PRO A 76 8.09 -6.53 -5.67
CA PRO A 76 9.01 -6.79 -6.77
C PRO A 76 8.38 -7.52 -7.96
N GLU A 77 7.48 -8.49 -7.72
CA GLU A 77 6.77 -9.20 -8.80
C GLU A 77 5.83 -8.27 -9.57
N MET A 78 5.09 -7.43 -8.84
CA MET A 78 4.22 -6.42 -9.44
C MET A 78 5.03 -5.38 -10.24
N LEU A 79 6.11 -4.84 -9.68
CA LEU A 79 6.98 -3.88 -10.38
C LEU A 79 7.57 -4.47 -11.65
N LYS A 80 8.03 -5.71 -11.62
CA LYS A 80 8.54 -6.44 -12.80
C LYS A 80 7.46 -6.62 -13.87
N LEU A 81 6.20 -6.88 -13.48
CA LEU A 81 5.08 -7.02 -14.41
C LEU A 81 4.75 -5.69 -15.09
N VAL A 82 4.65 -4.62 -14.28
CA VAL A 82 4.26 -3.29 -14.78
C VAL A 82 5.35 -2.72 -15.70
N ASP A 83 6.61 -2.83 -15.31
CA ASP A 83 7.78 -2.49 -16.14
C ASP A 83 7.67 -1.10 -16.80
N GLY A 84 7.19 -0.11 -16.03
CA GLY A 84 7.03 1.28 -16.48
C GLY A 84 5.91 1.54 -17.49
N LYS A 85 5.09 0.53 -17.83
CA LYS A 85 4.05 0.65 -18.86
C LYS A 85 2.91 1.59 -18.48
N VAL A 86 2.60 1.68 -17.18
CA VAL A 86 1.55 2.55 -16.63
C VAL A 86 2.02 3.17 -15.30
N PRO A 87 1.47 4.32 -14.88
CA PRO A 87 1.76 4.90 -13.58
C PRO A 87 1.29 4.01 -12.43
N ILE A 88 2.03 4.05 -11.31
CA ILE A 88 1.72 3.30 -10.09
C ILE A 88 1.63 4.27 -8.89
N LEU A 89 0.55 4.17 -8.14
CA LEU A 89 0.37 4.81 -6.83
C LEU A 89 0.38 3.73 -5.75
N ILE A 90 1.36 3.75 -4.86
CA ILE A 90 1.56 2.73 -3.83
C ILE A 90 1.14 3.30 -2.47
N GLU A 91 0.11 2.71 -1.85
CA GLU A 91 -0.26 3.03 -0.47
C GLU A 91 0.50 2.15 0.52
N LEU A 92 1.21 2.79 1.44
CA LEU A 92 1.88 2.10 2.54
C LEU A 92 0.88 1.87 3.68
N LYS A 93 0.45 0.62 3.89
CA LYS A 93 -0.43 0.20 4.99
C LYS A 93 0.40 0.03 6.27
N THR A 94 0.70 1.14 6.91
CA THR A 94 1.40 1.11 8.19
C THR A 94 0.37 0.93 9.31
N LEU A 95 0.61 -0.02 10.20
CA LEU A 95 -0.13 -0.06 11.46
C LEU A 95 0.21 1.21 12.24
N CYS A 96 -0.81 2.03 12.49
CA CYS A 96 -0.69 3.29 13.23
C CYS A 96 -0.10 3.01 14.62
N GLY A 97 1.18 3.18 14.78
CA GLY A 97 1.92 2.88 16.00
C GLY A 97 3.38 3.26 15.89
N TRP A 98 3.69 4.47 16.34
CA TRP A 98 4.98 4.91 16.84
C TRP A 98 6.24 4.50 16.06
N ARG A 99 6.61 5.28 15.04
CA ARG A 99 7.97 5.33 14.47
C ARG A 99 8.49 4.05 13.82
N ASN A 100 7.63 3.11 13.43
CA ASN A 100 8.09 1.97 12.67
C ASN A 100 8.09 2.29 11.18
N ASN A 101 9.25 2.67 10.66
CA ASN A 101 9.42 2.96 9.23
C ASN A 101 9.89 1.73 8.42
N SER A 102 9.70 0.52 8.96
CA SER A 102 10.21 -0.71 8.32
C SER A 102 9.59 -0.96 6.97
N LEU A 103 8.25 -0.77 6.83
CA LEU A 103 7.57 -0.87 5.55
C LEU A 103 8.10 0.16 4.55
N ALA A 104 8.21 1.43 4.95
CA ALA A 104 8.74 2.48 4.09
C ALA A 104 10.17 2.18 3.62
N LYS A 105 11.04 1.68 4.51
CA LYS A 105 12.40 1.26 4.15
C LYS A 105 12.40 0.10 3.17
N ALA A 106 11.52 -0.89 3.37
CA ALA A 106 11.43 -2.05 2.49
C ALA A 106 10.91 -1.65 1.10
N VAL A 107 9.88 -0.79 1.03
CA VAL A 107 9.38 -0.26 -0.25
C VAL A 107 10.48 0.53 -0.98
N LEU A 108 11.19 1.42 -0.30
CA LEU A 108 12.28 2.17 -0.93
C LEU A 108 13.46 1.29 -1.35
N ARG A 109 13.73 0.19 -0.62
CA ARG A 109 14.71 -0.82 -1.03
C ARG A 109 14.30 -1.48 -2.35
N ASP A 110 13.03 -1.90 -2.46
CA ASP A 110 12.51 -2.59 -3.64
C ASP A 110 12.41 -1.64 -4.86
N LEU A 111 12.20 -0.34 -4.61
CA LEU A 111 12.16 0.70 -5.66
C LEU A 111 13.56 1.21 -6.07
N LYS A 112 14.63 0.91 -5.30
CA LYS A 112 15.95 1.50 -5.51
C LYS A 112 16.47 1.33 -6.92
N ASP A 113 16.35 0.11 -7.45
CA ASP A 113 16.88 -0.28 -8.76
C ASP A 113 15.77 -0.30 -9.85
N TYR A 114 14.56 0.17 -9.51
CA TYR A 114 13.48 0.28 -10.48
C TYR A 114 13.73 1.44 -11.44
N PRO A 115 13.83 1.19 -12.76
CA PRO A 115 14.31 2.22 -13.70
C PRO A 115 13.29 3.32 -14.01
N TYR A 116 11.99 3.09 -13.74
CA TYR A 116 10.89 3.98 -14.14
C TYR A 116 10.37 4.78 -12.94
N LYS A 117 11.23 5.59 -12.33
CA LYS A 117 10.90 6.35 -11.11
C LYS A 117 9.85 7.42 -11.31
N ASP A 118 9.82 8.03 -12.49
CA ASP A 118 8.94 9.16 -12.83
C ASP A 118 7.45 8.77 -12.89
N VAL A 119 7.15 7.47 -12.96
CA VAL A 119 5.76 6.98 -12.98
C VAL A 119 5.32 6.39 -11.64
N ILE A 120 6.10 6.58 -10.56
CA ILE A 120 5.78 6.09 -9.22
C ILE A 120 5.41 7.25 -8.30
N ALA A 121 4.30 7.09 -7.58
CA ALA A 121 3.95 7.93 -6.43
C ALA A 121 3.64 7.05 -5.22
N LEU A 122 3.90 7.57 -4.03
CA LEU A 122 3.67 6.89 -2.76
C LEU A 122 2.66 7.65 -1.92
N GLN A 123 1.89 6.95 -1.10
CA GLN A 123 0.93 7.57 -0.18
C GLN A 123 0.78 6.76 1.11
N SER A 124 0.27 7.38 2.16
CA SER A 124 -0.07 6.70 3.42
C SER A 124 -1.03 7.51 4.27
N PHE A 125 -1.85 6.83 5.07
CA PHE A 125 -2.60 7.45 6.15
C PHE A 125 -1.73 7.78 7.37
N ASP A 126 -0.53 7.19 7.49
CA ASP A 126 0.37 7.43 8.60
C ASP A 126 1.23 8.69 8.37
N PRO A 127 0.98 9.81 9.09
CA PRO A 127 1.75 11.04 8.92
C PRO A 127 3.23 10.88 9.31
N PHE A 128 3.57 9.91 10.15
CA PHE A 128 4.97 9.66 10.53
C PHE A 128 5.73 8.95 9.39
N ALA A 129 5.08 8.00 8.70
CA ALA A 129 5.64 7.38 7.51
C ALA A 129 5.85 8.42 6.40
N VAL A 130 4.84 9.28 6.12
CA VAL A 130 4.95 10.38 5.15
C VAL A 130 6.11 11.31 5.50
N LYS A 131 6.18 11.78 6.75
CA LYS A 131 7.25 12.67 7.20
C LYS A 131 8.63 12.01 7.08
N TRP A 132 8.72 10.72 7.42
CA TRP A 132 9.97 9.98 7.34
C TRP A 132 10.43 9.83 5.88
N CYS A 133 9.54 9.41 4.98
CA CYS A 133 9.84 9.27 3.56
C CYS A 133 10.30 10.59 2.95
N ARG A 134 9.60 11.68 3.20
CA ARG A 134 9.99 13.02 2.71
C ARG A 134 11.38 13.47 3.20
N LYS A 135 11.76 13.06 4.39
CA LYS A 135 13.08 13.41 4.94
C LYS A 135 14.22 12.57 4.34
N HIS A 136 13.94 11.32 3.97
CA HIS A 136 14.98 10.35 3.62
C HIS A 136 15.01 9.97 2.14
N GLN A 137 14.04 10.42 1.38
CA GLN A 137 14.01 10.25 -0.07
C GLN A 137 13.33 11.46 -0.73
N SER A 138 13.81 11.86 -1.90
CA SER A 138 13.26 12.97 -2.70
C SER A 138 12.89 12.55 -4.13
N GLU A 139 13.10 11.27 -4.45
CA GLU A 139 12.90 10.77 -5.83
C GLU A 139 11.43 10.54 -6.16
N TYR A 140 10.58 10.28 -5.16
CA TYR A 140 9.15 9.96 -5.35
C TYR A 140 8.27 11.03 -4.73
N PRO A 141 7.20 11.50 -5.40
CA PRO A 141 6.16 12.26 -4.74
C PRO A 141 5.50 11.41 -3.64
N PHE A 142 5.23 12.04 -2.49
CA PHE A 142 4.63 11.36 -1.35
C PHE A 142 3.40 12.11 -0.85
N GLY A 143 2.22 11.47 -0.95
CA GLY A 143 0.93 12.00 -0.52
C GLY A 143 0.56 11.61 0.90
N GLN A 144 -0.12 12.52 1.61
CA GLN A 144 -0.80 12.23 2.87
C GLN A 144 -2.26 11.91 2.57
N LEU A 145 -2.71 10.71 2.94
CA LEU A 145 -4.13 10.38 2.92
C LEU A 145 -4.83 10.83 4.20
N ALA A 146 -6.05 11.33 4.05
CA ALA A 146 -6.94 11.64 5.17
C ALA A 146 -8.29 10.96 4.94
N SER A 147 -8.75 10.19 5.93
CA SER A 147 -10.13 9.72 5.92
C SER A 147 -11.04 10.85 6.43
N GLY A 148 -12.16 11.09 5.72
CA GLY A 148 -13.20 11.98 6.23
C GLY A 148 -13.72 11.44 7.56
N VAL A 149 -13.46 12.14 8.64
CA VAL A 149 -13.91 11.77 9.97
C VAL A 149 -15.38 12.18 10.10
N GLY A 150 -16.30 11.35 9.67
CA GLY A 150 -17.73 11.68 9.66
C GLY A 150 -18.69 10.50 9.74
N GLU A 151 -18.26 9.28 9.58
CA GLU A 151 -19.22 8.21 9.31
C GLU A 151 -19.45 7.16 10.41
N LYS A 152 -18.91 7.21 11.60
CA LYS A 152 -19.43 6.37 12.73
C LYS A 152 -19.16 6.98 14.11
N GLY A 153 -19.88 8.02 14.45
CA GLY A 153 -20.56 8.24 15.74
C GLY A 153 -19.87 7.94 17.07
N LYS A 154 -18.59 8.26 17.31
CA LYS A 154 -18.07 8.26 18.68
C LYS A 154 -17.01 9.34 19.00
N THR A 155 -16.57 10.12 18.05
CA THR A 155 -15.66 11.24 18.33
C THR A 155 -16.37 12.58 18.14
N PRO A 156 -16.24 13.53 19.06
CA PRO A 156 -16.82 14.87 18.90
C PRO A 156 -16.34 15.51 17.58
N LYS A 157 -17.25 16.07 16.81
CA LYS A 157 -16.99 16.71 15.51
C LYS A 157 -15.78 17.67 15.54
N PHE A 158 -15.64 18.41 16.60
CA PHE A 158 -14.54 19.32 16.88
C PHE A 158 -13.15 18.63 16.92
N LEU A 159 -13.03 17.44 17.54
CA LEU A 159 -11.76 16.69 17.54
C LEU A 159 -11.44 16.15 16.14
N ASN A 160 -12.46 15.81 15.39
CA ASN A 160 -12.34 15.34 14.02
C ASN A 160 -11.83 16.43 13.07
N ASP A 161 -12.35 17.66 13.20
CA ASP A 161 -11.91 18.80 12.38
C ASP A 161 -10.48 19.23 12.71
N ILE A 162 -10.07 19.16 13.99
CA ILE A 162 -8.70 19.47 14.41
C ILE A 162 -7.71 18.39 13.96
N MET A 163 -8.06 17.12 14.08
CA MET A 163 -7.21 16.01 13.67
C MET A 163 -7.10 15.88 12.14
N GLY A 164 -8.21 16.11 11.43
CA GLY A 164 -8.23 15.95 9.96
C GLY A 164 -7.50 17.05 9.19
N HIS A 165 -7.58 18.31 9.63
CA HIS A 165 -7.12 19.44 8.81
C HIS A 165 -5.85 20.14 9.26
N LEU A 166 -5.53 20.14 10.55
CA LEU A 166 -4.44 20.98 11.06
C LEU A 166 -3.22 20.20 11.57
N VAL A 167 -3.44 19.10 12.27
CA VAL A 167 -2.34 18.38 12.94
C VAL A 167 -1.61 17.46 11.97
N VAL A 168 -2.35 16.72 11.16
CA VAL A 168 -1.77 15.74 10.23
C VAL A 168 -0.96 16.44 9.13
N ASN A 169 -1.53 17.48 8.51
CA ASN A 169 -0.82 18.24 7.47
C ASN A 169 0.39 19.03 8.00
N LYS A 170 0.33 19.54 9.25
CA LYS A 170 1.50 20.17 9.88
C LYS A 170 2.61 19.16 10.21
N LEU A 171 2.26 17.94 10.59
CA LEU A 171 3.22 16.88 10.92
C LEU A 171 3.89 16.31 9.66
N SER A 172 3.12 16.06 8.63
CA SER A 172 3.62 15.43 7.39
C SER A 172 4.13 16.42 6.37
N LYS A 173 3.58 17.67 6.34
CA LYS A 173 3.85 18.68 5.31
C LYS A 173 3.83 18.06 3.90
N PRO A 174 2.73 17.43 3.46
CA PRO A 174 2.65 16.88 2.10
C PRO A 174 2.90 17.97 1.07
N MET A 175 3.38 17.57 -0.11
CA MET A 175 3.56 18.51 -1.24
C MET A 175 2.22 19.04 -1.71
#